data_7d4b1e3fab3d2d18d27caba2d415bad4
#
_entry.id   7d4b1e3fab3d2d18d27caba2d415bad4
#
_cell.length_a   1.000
_cell.length_b   1.000
_cell.length_c   1.000
_cell.angle_alpha   90.00
_cell.angle_beta   90.00
_cell.angle_gamma   90.00
#
_symmetry.space_group_name_H-M   'P 1'
#
loop_
_entity.id
_entity.type
_entity.pdbx_description
1 polymer ?
#
loop_
_entity_poly.entity_id
_entity_poly.type
_entity_poly.pdbx_seq_one_letter_code
_entity_poly.pdbx_strand_id
1 'polypeptide(L)'
;MMQRRIFTAALLAAATAAHAQAPSTGAYPNRPVRVIIPSTPGGGTDFIGRNLAQNLTDAKGWVMVPDNRPGAGTALGLGELARSAPTGYDIVIGQSDNVSLIPLLMKAPYDPIKDLQPISLLATTPMVILVTANSPYKTLNELIEAARKAPGELNYGTSGTGGSVHISMEMLQAAAKFKMQHVPYKGSSPALADLMGGHLPVAGASISSATNLITSGKVRALAVTSATRNPSLPDVPTVAESGYKDYSFVTYYGVFAPAGTPPDVVKSLNAAVTQVMARPEVRAAYAKQGLDAASNTPQAFSKMIEKDIAKAKATIQAANIQVQ
;
A
#
# COMPACT_ATOMS: atom_id res chain seq x y z
N MET A 1 78.44 28.99 -9.17
CA MET A 1 77.64 27.79 -8.89
C MET A 1 76.40 28.15 -8.04
N MET A 2 75.55 29.06 -8.47
CA MET A 2 74.40 29.48 -7.62
C MET A 2 73.24 30.03 -8.45
N GLN A 3 72.91 29.39 -9.57
CA GLN A 3 71.77 29.80 -10.43
C GLN A 3 70.95 28.63 -10.98
N ARG A 4 70.97 27.46 -10.33
CA ARG A 4 70.22 26.29 -10.84
C ARG A 4 69.19 25.69 -9.87
N ARG A 5 68.75 26.41 -8.81
CA ARG A 5 67.84 25.89 -7.78
C ARG A 5 66.49 26.64 -7.65
N ILE A 6 66.13 27.56 -8.55
CA ILE A 6 64.87 28.36 -8.42
C ILE A 6 63.80 27.94 -9.43
N PHE A 7 64.05 27.00 -10.34
CA PHE A 7 63.09 26.64 -11.40
C PHE A 7 62.20 25.39 -11.09
N THR A 8 62.37 24.72 -9.93
CA THR A 8 61.66 23.49 -9.63
C THR A 8 60.50 23.64 -8.61
N ALA A 9 60.22 24.83 -8.08
CA ALA A 9 59.17 25.05 -7.06
C ALA A 9 57.87 25.63 -7.61
N ALA A 10 57.79 25.94 -8.93
CA ALA A 10 56.60 26.61 -9.51
C ALA A 10 55.65 25.66 -10.28
N LEU A 11 55.94 24.35 -10.36
CA LEU A 11 55.12 23.39 -11.14
C LEU A 11 54.27 22.43 -10.30
N LEU A 12 54.23 22.53 -8.98
CA LEU A 12 53.42 21.64 -8.11
C LEU A 12 52.15 22.31 -7.52
N ALA A 13 51.86 23.57 -7.85
CA ALA A 13 50.70 24.27 -7.32
C ALA A 13 49.45 24.32 -8.23
N ALA A 14 49.47 23.61 -9.39
CA ALA A 14 48.41 23.68 -10.40
C ALA A 14 47.54 22.42 -10.55
N ALA A 15 47.59 21.44 -9.60
CA ALA A 15 46.98 20.14 -9.79
C ALA A 15 45.90 19.77 -8.73
N THR A 16 45.29 20.72 -8.03
CA THR A 16 44.16 20.39 -7.11
C THR A 16 42.98 21.36 -7.29
N ALA A 17 42.62 21.71 -8.52
CA ALA A 17 41.25 22.13 -8.81
C ALA A 17 40.42 20.83 -8.94
N ALA A 18 40.13 20.18 -7.82
CA ALA A 18 39.09 19.19 -7.73
C ALA A 18 37.80 19.84 -8.21
N HIS A 19 37.34 19.43 -9.38
CA HIS A 19 36.04 19.80 -9.88
C HIS A 19 34.99 19.28 -8.90
N ALA A 20 34.64 20.09 -7.90
CA ALA A 20 33.34 19.98 -7.28
C ALA A 20 32.34 20.27 -8.40
N GLN A 21 31.86 19.21 -9.07
CA GLN A 21 30.72 19.34 -9.96
C GLN A 21 29.59 19.94 -9.12
N ALA A 22 29.34 21.23 -9.34
CA ALA A 22 28.13 21.88 -8.87
C ALA A 22 26.94 21.00 -9.32
N PRO A 23 25.97 20.72 -8.46
CA PRO A 23 24.79 19.97 -8.85
C PRO A 23 24.21 20.68 -10.07
N SER A 24 24.05 19.93 -11.17
CA SER A 24 23.47 20.45 -12.40
C SER A 24 22.13 21.09 -12.08
N THR A 25 21.98 22.39 -12.29
CA THR A 25 20.74 23.16 -12.13
C THR A 25 19.71 22.83 -13.21
N GLY A 26 19.77 21.63 -13.79
CA GLY A 26 18.77 21.10 -14.71
C GLY A 26 17.48 20.77 -13.96
N ALA A 27 16.34 21.06 -14.57
CA ALA A 27 15.03 20.73 -14.01
C ALA A 27 14.94 19.23 -13.67
N TYR A 28 14.48 18.91 -12.45
CA TYR A 28 14.25 17.52 -12.02
C TYR A 28 13.03 16.93 -12.75
N PRO A 29 13.11 15.66 -13.21
CA PRO A 29 14.28 14.80 -13.31
C PRO A 29 15.06 15.06 -14.60
N ASN A 30 16.39 14.96 -14.55
CA ASN A 30 17.29 15.07 -15.72
C ASN A 30 18.00 13.73 -16.07
N ARG A 31 17.64 12.65 -15.40
CA ARG A 31 18.09 11.28 -15.63
C ARG A 31 16.99 10.28 -15.24
N PRO A 32 17.12 8.99 -15.57
CA PRO A 32 16.12 7.99 -15.23
C PRO A 32 15.81 7.93 -13.72
N VAL A 33 14.51 7.80 -13.39
CA VAL A 33 13.99 7.59 -12.03
C VAL A 33 13.63 6.13 -11.88
N ARG A 34 14.24 5.46 -10.90
CA ARG A 34 13.93 4.06 -10.57
C ARG A 34 12.65 4.00 -9.72
N VAL A 35 11.71 3.16 -10.14
CA VAL A 35 10.46 2.88 -9.42
C VAL A 35 10.57 1.50 -8.78
N ILE A 36 10.94 1.45 -7.52
CA ILE A 36 11.02 0.20 -6.75
C ILE A 36 9.60 -0.32 -6.51
N ILE A 37 9.36 -1.56 -6.92
CA ILE A 37 8.09 -2.26 -6.76
C ILE A 37 8.34 -3.44 -5.82
N PRO A 38 7.91 -3.39 -4.55
CA PRO A 38 8.24 -4.38 -3.53
C PRO A 38 7.39 -5.65 -3.64
N SER A 39 7.09 -6.08 -4.85
CA SER A 39 6.30 -7.28 -5.12
C SER A 39 6.82 -8.02 -6.35
N THR A 40 6.40 -9.28 -6.50
CA THR A 40 6.60 -10.03 -7.74
C THR A 40 5.79 -9.40 -8.88
N PRO A 41 6.25 -9.56 -10.13
CA PRO A 41 5.48 -9.12 -11.30
C PRO A 41 4.07 -9.72 -11.35
N GLY A 42 3.09 -8.94 -11.86
CA GLY A 42 1.70 -9.35 -12.08
C GLY A 42 0.76 -9.13 -10.89
N GLY A 43 1.24 -8.68 -9.73
CA GLY A 43 0.39 -8.31 -8.59
C GLY A 43 -0.13 -6.88 -8.66
N GLY A 44 -1.05 -6.51 -7.73
CA GLY A 44 -1.65 -5.18 -7.68
C GLY A 44 -0.62 -4.05 -7.51
N THR A 45 0.40 -4.24 -6.68
CA THR A 45 1.49 -3.27 -6.51
C THR A 45 2.32 -3.12 -7.78
N ASP A 46 2.55 -4.22 -8.51
CA ASP A 46 3.26 -4.19 -9.80
C ASP A 46 2.46 -3.44 -10.86
N PHE A 47 1.16 -3.71 -10.94
CA PHE A 47 0.25 -2.95 -11.80
C PHE A 47 0.32 -1.45 -11.53
N ILE A 48 0.22 -1.05 -10.27
CA ILE A 48 0.25 0.36 -9.85
C ILE A 48 1.58 1.01 -10.23
N GLY A 49 2.70 0.35 -9.92
CA GLY A 49 4.03 0.88 -10.20
C GLY A 49 4.31 1.04 -11.69
N ARG A 50 3.94 0.06 -12.51
CA ARG A 50 4.12 0.14 -13.99
C ARG A 50 3.16 1.12 -14.62
N ASN A 51 1.90 1.17 -14.18
CA ASN A 51 0.93 2.13 -14.68
C ASN A 51 1.37 3.57 -14.38
N LEU A 52 1.83 3.85 -13.15
CA LEU A 52 2.38 5.15 -12.80
C LEU A 52 3.60 5.49 -13.66
N ALA A 53 4.56 4.58 -13.79
CA ALA A 53 5.78 4.79 -14.57
C ALA A 53 5.45 5.12 -16.03
N GLN A 54 4.60 4.33 -16.69
CA GLN A 54 4.19 4.57 -18.06
C GLN A 54 3.51 5.93 -18.23
N ASN A 55 2.54 6.25 -17.36
CA ASN A 55 1.81 7.50 -17.46
C ASN A 55 2.65 8.75 -17.15
N LEU A 56 3.65 8.64 -16.26
CA LEU A 56 4.64 9.72 -16.06
C LEU A 56 5.54 9.90 -17.29
N THR A 57 5.94 8.80 -17.93
CA THR A 57 6.71 8.85 -19.19
C THR A 57 5.89 9.54 -20.27
N ASP A 58 4.64 9.14 -20.47
CA ASP A 58 3.76 9.67 -21.52
C ASP A 58 3.38 11.15 -21.29
N ALA A 59 3.14 11.53 -20.03
CA ALA A 59 2.66 12.87 -19.69
C ALA A 59 3.78 13.91 -19.51
N LYS A 60 4.97 13.46 -19.12
CA LYS A 60 6.09 14.35 -18.72
C LYS A 60 7.38 14.12 -19.51
N GLY A 61 7.46 13.07 -20.30
CA GLY A 61 8.70 12.66 -20.97
C GLY A 61 9.78 12.16 -19.99
N TRP A 62 9.40 11.81 -18.74
CA TRP A 62 10.33 11.30 -17.75
C TRP A 62 10.69 9.86 -18.06
N VAL A 63 11.96 9.50 -17.90
CA VAL A 63 12.40 8.12 -18.05
C VAL A 63 12.19 7.42 -16.72
N MET A 64 11.12 6.61 -16.62
CA MET A 64 10.78 5.86 -15.43
C MET A 64 11.16 4.38 -15.60
N VAL A 65 11.88 3.81 -14.62
CA VAL A 65 12.39 2.43 -14.70
C VAL A 65 11.78 1.58 -13.58
N PRO A 66 10.74 0.79 -13.86
CA PRO A 66 10.17 -0.16 -12.90
C PRO A 66 11.18 -1.26 -12.54
N ASP A 67 11.39 -1.50 -11.23
CA ASP A 67 12.33 -2.47 -10.68
C ASP A 67 11.66 -3.28 -9.55
N ASN A 68 11.36 -4.56 -9.81
CA ASN A 68 10.73 -5.42 -8.82
C ASN A 68 11.74 -5.90 -7.77
N ARG A 69 11.44 -5.63 -6.49
CA ARG A 69 12.25 -6.02 -5.31
C ARG A 69 11.40 -6.76 -4.27
N PRO A 70 10.94 -7.99 -4.58
CA PRO A 70 10.12 -8.77 -3.67
C PRO A 70 10.94 -9.31 -2.50
N GLY A 71 10.26 -9.66 -1.40
CA GLY A 71 10.85 -10.37 -0.28
C GLY A 71 10.46 -9.80 1.08
N ALA A 72 10.60 -10.61 2.13
CA ALA A 72 10.30 -10.28 3.52
C ALA A 72 8.92 -9.59 3.70
N GLY A 73 7.87 -10.16 3.11
CA GLY A 73 6.52 -9.56 3.16
C GLY A 73 6.44 -8.18 2.50
N THR A 74 7.26 -7.90 1.48
CA THR A 74 7.41 -6.60 0.79
C THR A 74 8.32 -5.58 1.51
N ALA A 75 8.84 -5.89 2.70
CA ALA A 75 9.71 -4.99 3.47
C ALA A 75 11.10 -4.77 2.82
N LEU A 76 11.56 -5.72 1.97
CA LEU A 76 12.89 -5.62 1.34
C LEU A 76 13.01 -4.36 0.46
N GLY A 77 12.02 -4.11 -0.40
CA GLY A 77 12.03 -2.95 -1.32
C GLY A 77 11.98 -1.61 -0.58
N LEU A 78 11.19 -1.51 0.52
CA LEU A 78 11.16 -0.30 1.34
C LEU A 78 12.47 -0.09 2.10
N GLY A 79 13.07 -1.16 2.62
CA GLY A 79 14.38 -1.10 3.26
C GLY A 79 15.52 -0.75 2.28
N GLU A 80 15.40 -1.10 1.00
CA GLU A 80 16.31 -0.64 -0.05
C GLU A 80 16.16 0.86 -0.27
N LEU A 81 14.92 1.36 -0.44
CA LEU A 81 14.66 2.80 -0.56
C LEU A 81 15.21 3.59 0.64
N ALA A 82 14.95 3.12 1.87
CA ALA A 82 15.40 3.81 3.09
C ALA A 82 16.92 4.05 3.14
N ARG A 83 17.69 3.21 2.43
CA ARG A 83 19.17 3.34 2.32
C ARG A 83 19.62 4.06 1.05
N SER A 84 18.70 4.41 0.15
CA SER A 84 19.03 5.14 -1.08
C SER A 84 19.36 6.61 -0.79
N ALA A 85 20.14 7.22 -1.67
CA ALA A 85 20.44 8.65 -1.56
C ALA A 85 19.16 9.50 -1.70
N PRO A 86 18.95 10.53 -0.87
CA PRO A 86 17.72 11.33 -0.85
C PRO A 86 17.68 12.36 -2.01
N THR A 87 17.78 11.88 -3.23
CA THR A 87 17.83 12.71 -4.44
C THR A 87 16.54 12.68 -5.26
N GLY A 88 15.58 11.79 -4.88
CA GLY A 88 14.34 11.59 -5.61
C GLY A 88 14.46 10.72 -6.87
N TYR A 89 15.65 10.19 -7.19
CA TYR A 89 15.84 9.28 -8.33
C TYR A 89 15.58 7.81 -8.02
N ASP A 90 15.35 7.48 -6.74
CA ASP A 90 14.76 6.25 -6.28
C ASP A 90 13.43 6.59 -5.60
N ILE A 91 12.36 5.98 -6.04
CA ILE A 91 11.04 6.05 -5.41
C ILE A 91 10.49 4.63 -5.23
N VAL A 92 9.60 4.43 -4.27
CA VAL A 92 8.97 3.12 -4.04
C VAL A 92 7.46 3.21 -4.04
N ILE A 93 6.80 2.17 -4.50
CA ILE A 93 5.37 1.98 -4.30
C ILE A 93 5.16 1.28 -2.95
N GLY A 94 4.79 2.04 -1.93
CA GLY A 94 4.39 1.50 -0.63
C GLY A 94 2.90 1.21 -0.57
N GLN A 95 2.52 0.32 0.34
CA GLN A 95 1.12 -0.01 0.65
C GLN A 95 0.94 -0.13 2.17
N SER A 96 -0.30 -0.08 2.67
CA SER A 96 -0.60 -0.14 4.11
C SER A 96 0.10 -1.29 4.82
N ASP A 97 0.19 -2.47 4.18
CA ASP A 97 0.80 -3.64 4.82
C ASP A 97 2.26 -3.39 5.16
N ASN A 98 3.05 -2.84 4.23
CA ASN A 98 4.47 -2.62 4.47
C ASN A 98 4.80 -1.27 5.11
N VAL A 99 3.90 -0.29 5.06
CA VAL A 99 4.12 1.01 5.71
C VAL A 99 3.54 1.04 7.13
N SER A 100 2.33 0.48 7.33
CA SER A 100 1.62 0.61 8.60
C SER A 100 1.60 -0.66 9.45
N LEU A 101 1.58 -1.87 8.84
CA LEU A 101 1.36 -3.11 9.58
C LEU A 101 2.66 -3.86 9.89
N ILE A 102 3.49 -4.15 8.89
CA ILE A 102 4.74 -4.91 9.05
C ILE A 102 5.64 -4.32 10.14
N PRO A 103 5.89 -2.99 10.21
CA PRO A 103 6.74 -2.42 11.26
C PRO A 103 6.20 -2.58 12.68
N LEU A 104 4.89 -2.84 12.84
CA LEU A 104 4.26 -3.11 14.14
C LEU A 104 4.30 -4.58 14.53
N LEU A 105 4.41 -5.49 13.56
CA LEU A 105 4.27 -6.93 13.75
C LEU A 105 5.62 -7.66 13.74
N MET A 106 6.61 -7.11 13.05
CA MET A 106 7.95 -7.70 12.96
C MET A 106 9.03 -6.63 12.85
N LYS A 107 10.29 -7.01 13.05
CA LYS A 107 11.43 -6.12 12.86
C LYS A 107 11.61 -5.80 11.36
N ALA A 108 11.16 -4.63 10.96
CA ALA A 108 11.39 -4.11 9.61
C ALA A 108 12.79 -3.48 9.48
N PRO A 109 13.43 -3.52 8.29
CA PRO A 109 14.73 -2.89 8.06
C PRO A 109 14.65 -1.37 7.80
N TYR A 110 13.53 -0.73 8.17
CA TYR A 110 13.23 0.70 8.04
C TYR A 110 12.22 1.14 9.11
N ASP A 111 12.21 2.44 9.39
CA ASP A 111 11.15 3.13 10.15
C ASP A 111 10.28 3.92 9.15
N PRO A 112 8.99 3.60 8.99
CA PRO A 112 8.16 4.23 7.96
C PRO A 112 7.96 5.74 8.16
N ILE A 113 8.14 6.26 9.37
CA ILE A 113 7.97 7.67 9.68
C ILE A 113 9.28 8.45 9.52
N LYS A 114 10.42 7.81 9.88
CA LYS A 114 11.72 8.49 9.88
C LYS A 114 12.48 8.36 8.56
N ASP A 115 12.34 7.21 7.90
CA ASP A 115 13.19 6.84 6.76
C ASP A 115 12.50 7.08 5.41
N LEU A 116 11.16 7.27 5.41
CA LEU A 116 10.37 7.44 4.19
C LEU A 116 9.76 8.85 4.13
N GLN A 117 9.90 9.49 2.97
CA GLN A 117 9.23 10.74 2.63
C GLN A 117 7.98 10.44 1.79
N PRO A 118 6.75 10.58 2.35
CA PRO A 118 5.53 10.44 1.55
C PRO A 118 5.47 11.48 0.44
N ILE A 119 5.14 11.03 -0.78
CA ILE A 119 4.99 11.91 -1.95
C ILE A 119 3.50 12.11 -2.27
N SER A 120 2.76 11.02 -2.48
CA SER A 120 1.32 11.08 -2.78
C SER A 120 0.67 9.72 -2.59
N LEU A 121 -0.58 9.72 -2.18
CA LEU A 121 -1.49 8.60 -2.37
C LEU A 121 -1.63 8.31 -3.87
N LEU A 122 -1.83 7.04 -4.24
CA LEU A 122 -2.11 6.60 -5.61
C LEU A 122 -3.47 5.93 -5.72
N ALA A 123 -3.81 5.10 -4.74
CA ALA A 123 -5.07 4.39 -4.73
C ALA A 123 -5.46 3.96 -3.33
N THR A 124 -6.75 3.70 -3.16
CA THR A 124 -7.28 2.94 -2.03
C THR A 124 -8.08 1.74 -2.55
N THR A 125 -8.19 0.71 -1.72
CA THR A 125 -9.10 -0.41 -1.97
C THR A 125 -9.67 -0.91 -0.65
N PRO A 126 -10.99 -1.08 -0.53
CA PRO A 126 -11.59 -1.68 0.64
C PRO A 126 -11.43 -3.19 0.64
N MET A 127 -11.65 -3.80 1.79
CA MET A 127 -11.88 -5.21 1.93
C MET A 127 -13.39 -5.50 1.77
N VAL A 128 -13.71 -6.75 1.48
CA VAL A 128 -15.09 -7.24 1.38
C VAL A 128 -15.26 -8.45 2.30
N ILE A 129 -16.39 -8.50 2.98
CA ILE A 129 -16.78 -9.61 3.86
C ILE A 129 -17.69 -10.52 3.05
N LEU A 130 -17.30 -11.77 2.95
CA LEU A 130 -17.88 -12.77 2.06
C LEU A 130 -18.41 -13.97 2.83
N VAL A 131 -19.49 -14.53 2.31
CA VAL A 131 -20.02 -15.83 2.71
C VAL A 131 -20.27 -16.69 1.47
N THR A 132 -20.51 -18.00 1.63
CA THR A 132 -20.91 -18.86 0.53
C THR A 132 -22.20 -18.35 -0.13
N ALA A 133 -22.42 -18.67 -1.41
CA ALA A 133 -23.62 -18.26 -2.13
C ALA A 133 -24.92 -18.74 -1.43
N ASN A 134 -24.89 -19.95 -0.85
CA ASN A 134 -26.01 -20.59 -0.17
C ASN A 134 -26.01 -20.37 1.35
N SER A 135 -25.19 -19.44 1.87
CA SER A 135 -25.12 -19.12 3.28
C SER A 135 -26.52 -18.73 3.84
N PRO A 136 -26.83 -19.13 5.06
CA PRO A 136 -28.03 -18.64 5.77
C PRO A 136 -27.95 -17.12 6.02
N TYR A 137 -26.73 -16.55 6.06
CA TYR A 137 -26.52 -15.12 6.30
C TYR A 137 -26.67 -14.34 4.99
N LYS A 138 -27.68 -13.47 4.93
CA LYS A 138 -27.96 -12.60 3.77
C LYS A 138 -27.44 -11.17 3.97
N THR A 139 -27.26 -10.80 5.22
CA THR A 139 -26.78 -9.46 5.63
C THR A 139 -25.61 -9.58 6.62
N LEU A 140 -24.83 -8.50 6.75
CA LEU A 140 -23.77 -8.44 7.75
C LEU A 140 -24.33 -8.60 9.18
N ASN A 141 -25.50 -8.01 9.46
CA ASN A 141 -26.10 -8.10 10.80
C ASN A 141 -26.54 -9.52 11.16
N GLU A 142 -27.08 -10.29 10.22
CA GLU A 142 -27.41 -11.70 10.45
C GLU A 142 -26.16 -12.53 10.82
N LEU A 143 -25.03 -12.30 10.13
CA LEU A 143 -23.76 -12.93 10.46
C LEU A 143 -23.29 -12.54 11.87
N ILE A 144 -23.33 -11.24 12.20
CA ILE A 144 -22.89 -10.71 13.50
C ILE A 144 -23.76 -11.27 14.63
N GLU A 145 -25.08 -11.31 14.47
CA GLU A 145 -25.97 -11.89 15.45
C GLU A 145 -25.74 -13.40 15.68
N ALA A 146 -25.47 -14.13 14.60
CA ALA A 146 -25.09 -15.54 14.72
C ALA A 146 -23.78 -15.72 15.51
N ALA A 147 -22.77 -14.91 15.19
CA ALA A 147 -21.49 -14.94 15.89
C ALA A 147 -21.57 -14.49 17.36
N ARG A 148 -22.51 -13.61 17.70
CA ARG A 148 -22.79 -13.21 19.10
C ARG A 148 -23.46 -14.31 19.89
N LYS A 149 -24.33 -15.13 19.28
CA LYS A 149 -25.02 -16.27 19.93
C LYS A 149 -24.06 -17.42 20.22
N ALA A 150 -23.01 -17.58 19.41
CA ALA A 150 -22.01 -18.64 19.54
C ALA A 150 -20.58 -18.05 19.39
N PRO A 151 -20.08 -17.33 20.42
CA PRO A 151 -18.80 -16.64 20.35
C PRO A 151 -17.64 -17.59 20.10
N GLY A 152 -16.87 -17.35 19.01
CA GLY A 152 -15.70 -18.14 18.65
C GLY A 152 -16.00 -19.46 17.91
N GLU A 153 -17.25 -19.83 17.66
CA GLU A 153 -17.60 -21.04 16.91
C GLU A 153 -17.54 -20.84 15.40
N LEU A 154 -17.85 -19.63 14.92
CA LEU A 154 -17.74 -19.32 13.50
C LEU A 154 -16.29 -19.03 13.11
N ASN A 155 -15.83 -19.68 12.05
CA ASN A 155 -14.52 -19.44 11.48
C ASN A 155 -14.57 -18.38 10.39
N TYR A 156 -13.51 -17.57 10.27
CA TYR A 156 -13.31 -16.69 9.12
C TYR A 156 -11.90 -16.82 8.54
N GLY A 157 -11.79 -16.88 7.22
CA GLY A 157 -10.52 -17.00 6.52
C GLY A 157 -9.99 -15.68 6.05
N THR A 158 -8.67 -15.55 6.03
CA THR A 158 -7.95 -14.40 5.45
C THR A 158 -6.73 -14.85 4.66
N SER A 159 -6.09 -13.91 3.94
CA SER A 159 -4.85 -14.16 3.20
C SER A 159 -3.61 -14.34 4.08
N GLY A 160 -3.74 -14.30 5.39
CA GLY A 160 -2.63 -14.51 6.35
C GLY A 160 -2.80 -13.72 7.63
N THR A 161 -1.97 -14.05 8.62
CA THR A 161 -1.97 -13.37 9.93
C THR A 161 -1.33 -11.99 9.82
N GLY A 162 -1.94 -10.98 10.45
CA GLY A 162 -1.39 -9.62 10.54
C GLY A 162 -1.56 -8.75 9.28
N GLY A 163 -2.03 -9.32 8.15
CA GLY A 163 -2.30 -8.52 6.95
C GLY A 163 -3.57 -7.69 7.05
N SER A 164 -3.78 -6.78 6.11
CA SER A 164 -4.90 -5.83 6.08
C SER A 164 -6.27 -6.49 6.21
N VAL A 165 -6.47 -7.64 5.58
CA VAL A 165 -7.73 -8.40 5.68
C VAL A 165 -7.98 -8.85 7.13
N HIS A 166 -6.95 -9.42 7.79
CA HIS A 166 -7.05 -9.86 9.19
C HIS A 166 -7.35 -8.67 10.11
N ILE A 167 -6.58 -7.59 10.00
CA ILE A 167 -6.78 -6.37 10.80
C ILE A 167 -8.19 -5.80 10.61
N SER A 168 -8.71 -5.76 9.39
CA SER A 168 -10.06 -5.26 9.11
C SER A 168 -11.14 -6.10 9.78
N MET A 169 -10.98 -7.44 9.80
CA MET A 169 -11.93 -8.35 10.45
C MET A 169 -11.87 -8.23 11.98
N GLU A 170 -10.68 -8.10 12.57
CA GLU A 170 -10.54 -7.88 14.01
C GLU A 170 -11.11 -6.52 14.45
N MET A 171 -10.91 -5.48 13.63
CA MET A 171 -11.56 -4.18 13.86
C MET A 171 -13.10 -4.28 13.83
N LEU A 172 -13.66 -5.06 12.91
CA LEU A 172 -15.10 -5.30 12.84
C LEU A 172 -15.60 -6.03 14.09
N GLN A 173 -14.90 -7.10 14.51
CA GLN A 173 -15.24 -7.85 15.72
C GLN A 173 -15.24 -6.94 16.96
N ALA A 174 -14.24 -6.06 17.09
CA ALA A 174 -14.17 -5.10 18.18
C ALA A 174 -15.32 -4.06 18.12
N ALA A 175 -15.56 -3.49 16.94
CA ALA A 175 -16.62 -2.47 16.75
C ALA A 175 -18.03 -3.04 16.98
N ALA A 176 -18.26 -4.26 16.55
CA ALA A 176 -19.58 -4.90 16.63
C ALA A 176 -19.72 -5.85 17.84
N LYS A 177 -18.69 -5.98 18.69
CA LYS A 177 -18.67 -6.78 19.93
C LYS A 177 -19.12 -8.24 19.72
N PHE A 178 -18.44 -8.95 18.83
CA PHE A 178 -18.62 -10.39 18.61
C PHE A 178 -17.25 -11.07 18.45
N LYS A 179 -17.23 -12.42 18.39
CA LYS A 179 -16.01 -13.19 18.21
C LYS A 179 -16.21 -14.28 17.16
N MET A 180 -15.21 -14.37 16.25
CA MET A 180 -15.02 -15.48 15.31
C MET A 180 -13.59 -16.01 15.43
N GLN A 181 -13.36 -17.25 15.01
CA GLN A 181 -12.04 -17.87 15.00
C GLN A 181 -11.32 -17.56 13.69
N HIS A 182 -10.12 -16.98 13.76
CA HIS A 182 -9.30 -16.69 12.59
C HIS A 182 -8.65 -17.96 12.02
N VAL A 183 -8.75 -18.14 10.69
CA VAL A 183 -8.08 -19.21 9.92
C VAL A 183 -7.17 -18.54 8.88
N PRO A 184 -5.85 -18.50 9.09
CA PRO A 184 -4.91 -17.90 8.14
C PRO A 184 -4.61 -18.85 6.97
N TYR A 185 -4.69 -18.32 5.75
CA TYR A 185 -4.28 -18.99 4.52
C TYR A 185 -3.01 -18.39 3.94
N LYS A 186 -2.35 -19.11 3.03
CA LYS A 186 -1.20 -18.58 2.27
C LYS A 186 -1.68 -17.81 1.03
N GLY A 187 -2.45 -16.72 1.26
CA GLY A 187 -3.02 -15.87 0.21
C GLY A 187 -4.54 -15.95 0.10
N SER A 188 -5.15 -15.05 -0.68
CA SER A 188 -6.61 -14.95 -0.84
C SER A 188 -7.20 -16.14 -1.60
N SER A 189 -6.49 -16.67 -2.62
CA SER A 189 -7.03 -17.71 -3.49
C SER A 189 -7.41 -19.00 -2.74
N PRO A 190 -6.59 -19.59 -1.86
CA PRO A 190 -6.98 -20.78 -1.11
C PRO A 190 -8.12 -20.48 -0.11
N ALA A 191 -8.15 -19.31 0.53
CA ALA A 191 -9.25 -18.93 1.42
C ALA A 191 -10.60 -18.83 0.67
N LEU A 192 -10.59 -18.25 -0.53
CA LEU A 192 -11.77 -18.14 -1.38
C LEU A 192 -12.20 -19.48 -1.97
N ALA A 193 -11.26 -20.38 -2.25
CA ALA A 193 -11.58 -21.74 -2.69
C ALA A 193 -12.31 -22.52 -1.58
N ASP A 194 -11.82 -22.47 -0.34
CA ASP A 194 -12.47 -23.11 0.80
C ASP A 194 -13.84 -22.50 1.14
N LEU A 195 -13.96 -21.16 0.97
CA LEU A 195 -15.26 -20.49 1.08
C LEU A 195 -16.26 -21.05 0.05
N MET A 196 -15.87 -21.12 -1.23
CA MET A 196 -16.73 -21.65 -2.30
C MET A 196 -17.07 -23.14 -2.09
N GLY A 197 -16.13 -23.91 -1.55
CA GLY A 197 -16.31 -25.33 -1.21
C GLY A 197 -17.19 -25.57 0.02
N GLY A 198 -17.57 -24.53 0.77
CA GLY A 198 -18.34 -24.64 2.01
C GLY A 198 -17.53 -25.13 3.21
N HIS A 199 -16.21 -25.25 3.08
CA HIS A 199 -15.30 -25.62 4.17
C HIS A 199 -15.07 -24.45 5.14
N LEU A 200 -15.30 -23.24 4.67
CA LEU A 200 -15.17 -22.00 5.41
C LEU A 200 -16.49 -21.21 5.32
N PRO A 201 -17.13 -20.83 6.44
CA PRO A 201 -18.42 -20.11 6.39
C PRO A 201 -18.26 -18.63 6.02
N VAL A 202 -17.14 -18.00 6.37
CA VAL A 202 -16.87 -16.55 6.19
C VAL A 202 -15.45 -16.35 5.69
N ALA A 203 -15.25 -15.41 4.76
CA ALA A 203 -13.92 -14.93 4.37
C ALA A 203 -13.88 -13.42 4.29
N GLY A 204 -12.74 -12.84 4.65
CA GLY A 204 -12.37 -11.49 4.24
C GLY A 204 -11.46 -11.55 3.01
N ALA A 205 -11.61 -10.62 2.08
CA ALA A 205 -10.75 -10.51 0.91
C ALA A 205 -10.62 -9.06 0.43
N SER A 206 -9.62 -8.76 -0.42
CA SER A 206 -9.64 -7.52 -1.20
C SER A 206 -10.73 -7.60 -2.27
N ILE A 207 -11.32 -6.47 -2.64
CA ILE A 207 -12.32 -6.44 -3.72
C ILE A 207 -11.73 -7.02 -5.02
N SER A 208 -10.48 -6.66 -5.37
CA SER A 208 -9.81 -7.17 -6.57
C SER A 208 -9.74 -8.70 -6.65
N SER A 209 -9.60 -9.38 -5.50
CA SER A 209 -9.58 -10.84 -5.44
C SER A 209 -10.96 -11.49 -5.53
N ALA A 210 -12.03 -10.76 -5.18
CA ALA A 210 -13.36 -11.30 -4.99
C ALA A 210 -14.38 -10.90 -6.05
N THR A 211 -14.16 -9.80 -6.79
CA THR A 211 -15.17 -9.23 -7.73
C THR A 211 -15.72 -10.26 -8.69
N ASN A 212 -14.88 -11.04 -9.35
CA ASN A 212 -15.34 -12.05 -10.32
C ASN A 212 -16.17 -13.16 -9.66
N LEU A 213 -15.90 -13.52 -8.41
CA LEU A 213 -16.65 -14.52 -7.68
C LEU A 213 -18.01 -13.97 -7.22
N ILE A 214 -18.06 -12.71 -6.84
CA ILE A 214 -19.28 -12.00 -6.45
C ILE A 214 -20.19 -11.84 -7.68
N THR A 215 -19.68 -11.30 -8.78
CA THR A 215 -20.45 -11.05 -10.00
C THR A 215 -20.95 -12.31 -10.67
N SER A 216 -20.21 -13.43 -10.55
CA SER A 216 -20.65 -14.75 -11.02
C SER A 216 -21.58 -15.49 -10.04
N GLY A 217 -21.93 -14.90 -8.90
CA GLY A 217 -22.82 -15.49 -7.90
C GLY A 217 -22.24 -16.68 -7.14
N LYS A 218 -20.93 -16.93 -7.21
CA LYS A 218 -20.26 -18.04 -6.51
C LYS A 218 -20.11 -17.79 -5.00
N VAL A 219 -20.04 -16.52 -4.61
CA VAL A 219 -20.01 -16.06 -3.22
C VAL A 219 -20.95 -14.87 -3.08
N ARG A 220 -21.40 -14.59 -1.84
CA ARG A 220 -22.18 -13.40 -1.50
C ARG A 220 -21.32 -12.42 -0.72
N ALA A 221 -21.30 -11.16 -1.15
CA ALA A 221 -20.73 -10.06 -0.40
C ALA A 221 -21.77 -9.52 0.59
N LEU A 222 -21.40 -9.44 1.86
CA LEU A 222 -22.28 -8.91 2.92
C LEU A 222 -22.04 -7.41 3.15
N ALA A 223 -20.77 -6.97 3.10
CA ALA A 223 -20.41 -5.57 3.24
C ALA A 223 -19.00 -5.28 2.70
N VAL A 224 -18.76 -4.04 2.30
CA VAL A 224 -17.43 -3.49 2.06
C VAL A 224 -16.96 -2.67 3.25
N THR A 225 -15.66 -2.59 3.47
CA THR A 225 -15.05 -1.97 4.66
C THR A 225 -14.82 -0.47 4.52
N SER A 226 -15.01 0.12 3.34
CA SER A 226 -14.88 1.56 3.08
C SER A 226 -16.00 2.37 3.72
N ALA A 227 -15.78 3.68 3.89
CA ALA A 227 -16.79 4.62 4.39
C ALA A 227 -17.96 4.82 3.41
N THR A 228 -17.72 4.63 2.11
CA THR A 228 -18.72 4.71 1.03
C THR A 228 -18.70 3.42 0.23
N ARG A 229 -19.80 3.10 -0.46
CA ARG A 229 -19.86 1.91 -1.35
C ARG A 229 -18.81 1.98 -2.43
N ASN A 230 -18.28 0.82 -2.80
CA ASN A 230 -17.31 0.74 -3.88
C ASN A 230 -18.02 0.75 -5.25
N PRO A 231 -17.57 1.56 -6.22
CA PRO A 231 -18.19 1.63 -7.56
C PRO A 231 -18.25 0.29 -8.31
N SER A 232 -17.32 -0.63 -8.03
CA SER A 232 -17.32 -1.97 -8.65
C SER A 232 -18.35 -2.92 -8.02
N LEU A 233 -18.90 -2.57 -6.85
CA LEU A 233 -19.89 -3.34 -6.11
C LEU A 233 -20.99 -2.40 -5.53
N PRO A 234 -21.72 -1.69 -6.40
CA PRO A 234 -22.63 -0.60 -5.96
C PRO A 234 -23.79 -1.08 -5.08
N ASP A 235 -24.19 -2.35 -5.22
CA ASP A 235 -25.28 -2.95 -4.45
C ASP A 235 -24.83 -3.49 -3.09
N VAL A 236 -23.51 -3.61 -2.83
CA VAL A 236 -22.98 -4.09 -1.57
C VAL A 236 -22.88 -2.93 -0.57
N PRO A 237 -23.58 -3.01 0.58
CA PRO A 237 -23.55 -1.97 1.59
C PRO A 237 -22.18 -1.87 2.25
N THR A 238 -21.90 -0.74 2.89
CA THR A 238 -20.73 -0.62 3.76
C THR A 238 -21.02 -1.18 5.15
N VAL A 239 -19.95 -1.48 5.91
CA VAL A 239 -20.08 -1.81 7.34
C VAL A 239 -20.74 -0.65 8.11
N ALA A 240 -20.42 0.59 7.74
CA ALA A 240 -21.04 1.78 8.34
C ALA A 240 -22.55 1.87 8.09
N GLU A 241 -23.02 1.58 6.87
CA GLU A 241 -24.44 1.49 6.51
C GLU A 241 -25.17 0.36 7.25
N SER A 242 -24.44 -0.69 7.66
CA SER A 242 -24.97 -1.81 8.45
C SER A 242 -25.14 -1.49 9.94
N GLY A 243 -24.88 -0.24 10.36
CA GLY A 243 -25.09 0.25 11.73
C GLY A 243 -23.82 0.59 12.52
N TYR A 244 -22.64 0.33 11.96
CA TYR A 244 -21.33 0.56 12.62
C TYR A 244 -20.69 1.83 12.07
N LYS A 245 -21.29 2.99 12.34
CA LYS A 245 -21.03 4.30 11.70
C LYS A 245 -19.55 4.76 11.75
N ASP A 246 -18.82 4.40 12.81
CA ASP A 246 -17.41 4.79 12.99
C ASP A 246 -16.44 3.79 12.36
N TYR A 247 -16.96 2.71 11.75
CA TYR A 247 -16.11 1.72 11.08
C TYR A 247 -15.76 2.20 9.68
N SER A 248 -14.48 2.25 9.40
CA SER A 248 -13.93 2.39 8.05
C SER A 248 -12.53 1.80 8.01
N PHE A 249 -12.29 0.95 7.05
CA PHE A 249 -10.97 0.38 6.76
C PHE A 249 -10.75 0.31 5.26
N VAL A 250 -9.63 0.86 4.78
CA VAL A 250 -9.17 0.72 3.39
C VAL A 250 -7.67 0.49 3.41
N THR A 251 -7.18 -0.35 2.51
CA THR A 251 -5.77 -0.36 2.18
C THR A 251 -5.46 0.79 1.23
N TYR A 252 -4.25 1.32 1.33
CA TYR A 252 -3.77 2.35 0.44
C TYR A 252 -2.49 1.92 -0.27
N TYR A 253 -2.26 2.55 -1.40
CA TYR A 253 -1.00 2.53 -2.15
C TYR A 253 -0.52 3.95 -2.34
N GLY A 254 0.77 4.18 -2.22
CA GLY A 254 1.34 5.51 -2.40
C GLY A 254 2.78 5.48 -2.87
N VAL A 255 3.25 6.63 -3.31
CA VAL A 255 4.65 6.85 -3.68
C VAL A 255 5.39 7.44 -2.50
N PHE A 256 6.59 6.90 -2.27
CA PHE A 256 7.54 7.39 -1.27
C PHE A 256 8.91 7.60 -1.90
N ALA A 257 9.64 8.56 -1.35
CA ALA A 257 11.07 8.79 -1.59
C ALA A 257 11.85 8.57 -0.29
N PRO A 258 13.19 8.52 -0.30
CA PRO A 258 13.98 8.50 0.93
C PRO A 258 13.75 9.78 1.75
N ALA A 259 13.77 9.66 3.09
CA ALA A 259 13.73 10.82 3.97
C ALA A 259 14.87 11.81 3.64
N GLY A 260 14.61 13.10 3.76
CA GLY A 260 15.57 14.14 3.38
C GLY A 260 15.62 14.48 1.89
N THR A 261 14.74 13.87 1.06
CA THR A 261 14.60 14.31 -0.35
C THR A 261 14.25 15.80 -0.42
N PRO A 262 14.93 16.61 -1.25
CA PRO A 262 14.74 18.05 -1.31
C PRO A 262 13.27 18.45 -1.56
N PRO A 263 12.77 19.51 -0.89
CA PRO A 263 11.37 19.92 -0.99
C PRO A 263 10.89 20.19 -2.43
N ASP A 264 11.74 20.75 -3.28
CA ASP A 264 11.42 21.04 -4.69
C ASP A 264 11.24 19.75 -5.50
N VAL A 265 12.02 18.71 -5.21
CA VAL A 265 11.89 17.38 -5.80
C VAL A 265 10.59 16.73 -5.35
N VAL A 266 10.28 16.77 -4.05
CA VAL A 266 9.00 16.28 -3.50
C VAL A 266 7.82 16.98 -4.16
N LYS A 267 7.87 18.30 -4.30
CA LYS A 267 6.82 19.10 -4.97
C LYS A 267 6.67 18.71 -6.44
N SER A 268 7.78 18.54 -7.17
CA SER A 268 7.76 18.14 -8.58
C SER A 268 7.15 16.74 -8.76
N LEU A 269 7.57 15.77 -7.95
CA LEU A 269 7.01 14.41 -7.94
C LEU A 269 5.50 14.43 -7.61
N ASN A 270 5.11 15.12 -6.54
CA ASN A 270 3.69 15.20 -6.14
C ASN A 270 2.83 15.83 -7.24
N ALA A 271 3.26 16.93 -7.85
CA ALA A 271 2.53 17.59 -8.93
C ALA A 271 2.36 16.67 -10.15
N ALA A 272 3.43 15.97 -10.55
CA ALA A 272 3.39 15.04 -11.67
C ALA A 272 2.47 13.85 -11.40
N VAL A 273 2.57 13.24 -10.21
CA VAL A 273 1.69 12.14 -9.77
C VAL A 273 0.23 12.61 -9.75
N THR A 274 -0.06 13.76 -9.15
CA THR A 274 -1.43 14.30 -9.07
C THR A 274 -2.03 14.51 -10.46
N GLN A 275 -1.25 15.04 -11.41
CA GLN A 275 -1.69 15.22 -12.79
C GLN A 275 -2.02 13.89 -13.47
N VAL A 276 -1.18 12.88 -13.30
CA VAL A 276 -1.40 11.53 -13.86
C VAL A 276 -2.62 10.86 -13.25
N MET A 277 -2.75 10.90 -11.92
CA MET A 277 -3.87 10.26 -11.22
C MET A 277 -5.23 10.92 -11.47
N ALA A 278 -5.25 12.15 -11.97
CA ALA A 278 -6.48 12.84 -12.37
C ALA A 278 -7.01 12.40 -13.75
N ARG A 279 -6.20 11.72 -14.57
CA ARG A 279 -6.56 11.32 -15.96
C ARG A 279 -7.68 10.28 -15.96
N PRO A 280 -8.73 10.46 -16.78
CA PRO A 280 -9.85 9.52 -16.84
C PRO A 280 -9.45 8.08 -17.17
N GLU A 281 -8.49 7.90 -18.12
CA GLU A 281 -8.00 6.59 -18.52
C GLU A 281 -7.22 5.88 -17.40
N VAL A 282 -6.48 6.61 -16.55
CA VAL A 282 -5.81 6.07 -15.37
C VAL A 282 -6.85 5.61 -14.35
N ARG A 283 -7.83 6.46 -14.04
CA ARG A 283 -8.93 6.11 -13.13
C ARG A 283 -9.70 4.89 -13.61
N ALA A 284 -10.01 4.80 -14.91
CA ALA A 284 -10.69 3.65 -15.49
C ALA A 284 -9.85 2.36 -15.39
N ALA A 285 -8.54 2.45 -15.62
CA ALA A 285 -7.63 1.31 -15.49
C ALA A 285 -7.55 0.80 -14.04
N TYR A 286 -7.49 1.72 -13.05
CA TYR A 286 -7.51 1.38 -11.64
C TYR A 286 -8.85 0.76 -11.22
N ALA A 287 -9.98 1.33 -11.64
CA ALA A 287 -11.31 0.81 -11.32
C ALA A 287 -11.49 -0.64 -11.80
N LYS A 288 -10.96 -1.00 -12.99
CA LYS A 288 -10.96 -2.38 -13.50
C LYS A 288 -10.21 -3.36 -12.56
N GLN A 289 -9.30 -2.86 -11.73
CA GLN A 289 -8.57 -3.64 -10.74
C GLN A 289 -9.20 -3.57 -9.33
N GLY A 290 -10.39 -2.98 -9.19
CA GLY A 290 -11.03 -2.77 -7.89
C GLY A 290 -10.31 -1.74 -7.00
N LEU A 291 -9.57 -0.81 -7.63
CA LEU A 291 -8.82 0.25 -6.98
C LEU A 291 -9.51 1.59 -7.23
N ASP A 292 -9.64 2.40 -6.18
CA ASP A 292 -10.11 3.78 -6.28
C ASP A 292 -8.88 4.70 -6.44
N ALA A 293 -8.64 5.18 -7.65
CA ALA A 293 -7.53 6.09 -7.95
C ALA A 293 -7.67 7.40 -7.19
N ALA A 294 -6.63 7.81 -6.50
CA ALA A 294 -6.60 9.00 -5.66
C ALA A 294 -5.25 9.71 -5.72
N SER A 295 -5.21 10.96 -5.29
CA SER A 295 -3.96 11.68 -5.01
C SER A 295 -4.20 12.68 -3.90
N ASN A 296 -3.13 13.06 -3.20
CA ASN A 296 -3.18 14.07 -2.15
C ASN A 296 -1.82 14.77 -2.00
N THR A 297 -1.75 15.77 -1.13
CA THR A 297 -0.49 16.42 -0.80
C THR A 297 0.38 15.52 0.08
N PRO A 298 1.72 15.70 0.07
CA PRO A 298 2.63 14.97 0.96
C PRO A 298 2.22 15.07 2.43
N GLN A 299 1.78 16.24 2.89
CA GLN A 299 1.35 16.48 4.27
C GLN A 299 0.06 15.74 4.61
N ALA A 300 -0.92 15.73 3.69
CA ALA A 300 -2.16 14.99 3.89
C ALA A 300 -1.90 13.48 3.90
N PHE A 301 -0.96 13.01 3.08
CA PHE A 301 -0.58 11.60 3.04
C PHE A 301 0.16 11.18 4.32
N SER A 302 1.09 12.00 4.82
CA SER A 302 1.77 11.76 6.11
C SER A 302 0.76 11.59 7.25
N LYS A 303 -0.17 12.54 7.40
CA LYS A 303 -1.23 12.48 8.42
C LYS A 303 -2.12 11.24 8.29
N MET A 304 -2.40 10.82 7.06
CA MET A 304 -3.16 9.59 6.81
C MET A 304 -2.40 8.36 7.31
N ILE A 305 -1.10 8.26 7.02
CA ILE A 305 -0.23 7.16 7.45
C ILE A 305 -0.12 7.13 8.99
N GLU A 306 0.12 8.26 9.63
CA GLU A 306 0.21 8.36 11.10
C GLU A 306 -1.08 7.86 11.77
N LYS A 307 -2.25 8.29 11.24
CA LYS A 307 -3.56 7.83 11.74
C LYS A 307 -3.76 6.33 11.51
N ASP A 308 -3.34 5.81 10.36
CA ASP A 308 -3.46 4.40 10.01
C ASP A 308 -2.58 3.53 10.94
N ILE A 309 -1.32 3.92 11.18
CA ILE A 309 -0.40 3.27 12.12
C ILE A 309 -0.99 3.25 13.54
N ALA A 310 -1.51 4.39 14.01
CA ALA A 310 -2.08 4.47 15.35
C ALA A 310 -3.30 3.53 15.50
N LYS A 311 -4.17 3.49 14.50
CA LYS A 311 -5.34 2.61 14.46
C LYS A 311 -4.95 1.13 14.40
N ALA A 312 -3.99 0.79 13.55
CA ALA A 312 -3.47 -0.56 13.42
C ALA A 312 -2.84 -1.05 14.74
N LYS A 313 -2.02 -0.20 15.39
CA LYS A 313 -1.40 -0.51 16.68
C LYS A 313 -2.46 -0.81 17.75
N ALA A 314 -3.49 0.01 17.86
CA ALA A 314 -4.57 -0.21 18.80
C ALA A 314 -5.31 -1.53 18.54
N THR A 315 -5.59 -1.86 17.27
CA THR A 315 -6.24 -3.12 16.87
C THR A 315 -5.37 -4.33 17.18
N ILE A 316 -4.09 -4.30 16.82
CA ILE A 316 -3.12 -5.38 17.08
C ILE A 316 -3.05 -5.67 18.57
N GLN A 317 -2.97 -4.63 19.41
CA GLN A 317 -2.92 -4.77 20.87
C GLN A 317 -4.23 -5.34 21.43
N ALA A 318 -5.39 -4.81 21.02
CA ALA A 318 -6.69 -5.24 21.52
C ALA A 318 -7.04 -6.69 21.13
N ALA A 319 -6.63 -7.13 19.94
CA ALA A 319 -6.86 -8.48 19.42
C ALA A 319 -5.72 -9.46 19.75
N ASN A 320 -4.65 -8.99 20.43
CA ASN A 320 -3.45 -9.79 20.76
C ASN A 320 -2.87 -10.50 19.52
N ILE A 321 -2.78 -9.78 18.38
CA ILE A 321 -2.27 -10.33 17.13
C ILE A 321 -0.76 -10.49 17.22
N GLN A 322 -0.28 -11.72 17.07
CA GLN A 322 1.14 -12.06 17.02
C GLN A 322 1.44 -12.73 15.66
N VAL A 323 2.53 -12.33 15.03
CA VAL A 323 3.06 -12.98 13.82
C VAL A 323 4.28 -13.79 14.26
N GLN A 324 4.25 -15.09 13.95
CA GLN A 324 5.35 -16.03 14.23
C GLN A 324 6.48 -15.87 13.21
#